data_d7b822ac799d9a7ed14646bda6eead5d
#
_entry.id   d7b822ac799d9a7ed14646bda6eead5d
#
_cell.length_a   1.000
_cell.length_b   1.000
_cell.length_c   1.000
_cell.angle_alpha   90.00
_cell.angle_beta   90.00
_cell.angle_gamma   90.00
#
_symmetry.space_group_name_H-M   'P 1'
#
loop_
_entity.id
_entity.type
_entity.pdbx_description
1 polymer ?
#
loop_
_entity_poly.entity_id
_entity_poly.type
_entity_poly.pdbx_seq_one_letter_code
_entity_poly.pdbx_strand_id
1 'polypeptide(L)'
;MSKKIWGNCIVKNEDRYIYFAVKSVIEFLDKMLIWDTGSSDNTVEIVKGLINEFPGKIEFKAFGSQKPKGITSLRQQMLEASICDWIFILDGDEVWWENSIRKIISVIEKQGDNLYAIVTPVINLVGDIYHYQEEMAGKYEILGKKGHLNIRAINRKIPGLHLKGDYPLEAFYDKNDRALQMIDDKLKFIDTPYLHFTHLPRSTSHRKFKYELGIPFPKNFKYPEVFYLERPLEVSSPWVRMSSVYKIRASIETPLKKLKRRI
;
A
#
# COMPACT_ATOMS: atom_id res chain seq x y z
N MET A 1 12.50 14.26 -21.17
CA MET A 1 11.20 13.58 -21.34
C MET A 1 10.70 13.21 -19.95
N SER A 2 9.42 13.35 -19.69
CA SER A 2 8.80 12.90 -18.44
C SER A 2 8.95 11.39 -18.31
N LYS A 3 9.21 10.90 -17.09
CA LYS A 3 9.32 9.46 -16.84
C LYS A 3 7.92 8.83 -16.74
N LYS A 4 7.74 7.71 -17.43
CA LYS A 4 6.49 6.93 -17.35
C LYS A 4 6.43 6.18 -16.03
N ILE A 5 5.34 6.40 -15.28
CA ILE A 5 5.13 5.78 -13.96
C ILE A 5 3.83 4.97 -13.99
N TRP A 6 3.92 3.66 -13.79
CA TRP A 6 2.74 2.78 -13.76
C TRP A 6 2.48 2.27 -12.35
N GLY A 7 1.20 2.25 -11.95
CA GLY A 7 0.76 1.62 -10.72
C GLY A 7 0.61 0.10 -10.88
N ASN A 8 1.07 -0.67 -9.89
CA ASN A 8 0.90 -2.12 -9.82
C ASN A 8 0.13 -2.46 -8.53
N CYS A 9 -1.09 -3.00 -8.69
CA CYS A 9 -1.97 -3.36 -7.59
C CYS A 9 -2.45 -4.80 -7.73
N ILE A 10 -2.07 -5.68 -6.79
CA ILE A 10 -2.69 -6.99 -6.63
C ILE A 10 -3.72 -6.88 -5.50
N VAL A 11 -4.96 -7.30 -5.76
CA VAL A 11 -6.08 -7.09 -4.84
C VAL A 11 -6.83 -8.39 -4.57
N LYS A 12 -7.38 -8.50 -3.34
CA LYS A 12 -8.35 -9.52 -2.96
C LYS A 12 -9.20 -9.04 -1.79
N ASN A 13 -10.52 -8.93 -2.02
CA ASN A 13 -11.49 -8.56 -0.98
C ASN A 13 -11.17 -7.23 -0.29
N GLU A 14 -11.10 -6.17 -1.09
CA GLU A 14 -10.79 -4.81 -0.64
C GLU A 14 -11.90 -3.81 -0.99
N ASP A 15 -13.15 -4.24 -1.05
CA ASP A 15 -14.32 -3.41 -1.42
C ASP A 15 -14.45 -2.14 -0.57
N ARG A 16 -13.92 -2.12 0.65
CA ARG A 16 -13.96 -0.96 1.54
C ARG A 16 -12.95 0.12 1.18
N TYR A 17 -11.80 -0.25 0.60
CA TYR A 17 -10.67 0.67 0.49
C TYR A 17 -10.15 0.85 -0.92
N ILE A 18 -10.33 -0.12 -1.83
CA ILE A 18 -9.79 -0.09 -3.18
C ILE A 18 -10.17 1.17 -3.97
N TYR A 19 -11.39 1.69 -3.79
CA TYR A 19 -11.82 2.93 -4.41
C TYR A 19 -10.92 4.10 -4.01
N PHE A 20 -10.73 4.29 -2.71
CA PHE A 20 -9.90 5.37 -2.17
C PHE A 20 -8.43 5.16 -2.50
N ALA A 21 -7.94 3.92 -2.44
CA ALA A 21 -6.56 3.59 -2.77
C ALA A 21 -6.23 4.00 -4.21
N VAL A 22 -7.00 3.51 -5.17
CA VAL A 22 -6.79 3.82 -6.59
C VAL A 22 -6.98 5.31 -6.85
N LYS A 23 -8.07 5.90 -6.37
CA LYS A 23 -8.40 7.30 -6.64
C LYS A 23 -7.39 8.28 -6.05
N SER A 24 -6.71 7.91 -4.96
CA SER A 24 -5.67 8.74 -4.34
C SER A 24 -4.40 8.89 -5.19
N VAL A 25 -4.18 8.02 -6.18
CA VAL A 25 -2.92 8.00 -6.95
C VAL A 25 -3.09 8.03 -8.46
N ILE A 26 -4.25 7.60 -9.01
CA ILE A 26 -4.42 7.31 -10.44
C ILE A 26 -4.19 8.52 -11.35
N GLU A 27 -4.53 9.71 -10.91
CA GLU A 27 -4.33 10.94 -11.69
C GLU A 27 -2.85 11.28 -11.88
N PHE A 28 -2.00 10.82 -10.97
CA PHE A 28 -0.55 11.04 -10.98
C PHE A 28 0.23 9.96 -11.72
N LEU A 29 -0.44 8.91 -12.17
CA LEU A 29 0.16 7.79 -12.88
C LEU A 29 -0.25 7.80 -14.34
N ASP A 30 0.63 7.31 -15.22
CA ASP A 30 0.31 7.16 -16.66
C ASP A 30 -0.67 6.01 -16.89
N LYS A 31 -0.52 4.91 -16.12
CA LYS A 31 -1.35 3.71 -16.19
C LYS A 31 -1.32 2.98 -14.87
N MET A 32 -2.33 2.16 -14.61
CA MET A 32 -2.37 1.23 -13.48
C MET A 32 -2.79 -0.17 -13.93
N LEU A 33 -2.04 -1.17 -13.48
CA LEU A 33 -2.43 -2.58 -13.58
C LEU A 33 -3.10 -2.97 -12.26
N ILE A 34 -4.34 -3.45 -12.33
CA ILE A 34 -5.07 -3.97 -11.17
C ILE A 34 -5.39 -5.44 -11.44
N TRP A 35 -4.79 -6.34 -10.67
CA TRP A 35 -4.97 -7.77 -10.82
C TRP A 35 -5.69 -8.36 -9.61
N ASP A 36 -6.90 -8.86 -9.84
CA ASP A 36 -7.72 -9.49 -8.80
C ASP A 36 -7.37 -10.97 -8.64
N THR A 37 -7.18 -11.40 -7.40
CA THR A 37 -6.81 -12.78 -7.04
C THR A 37 -7.98 -13.55 -6.42
N GLY A 38 -9.17 -13.37 -6.98
CA GLY A 38 -10.39 -14.09 -6.61
C GLY A 38 -11.13 -13.43 -5.47
N SER A 39 -11.47 -12.15 -5.61
CA SER A 39 -12.38 -11.46 -4.72
C SER A 39 -13.79 -12.06 -4.80
N SER A 40 -14.46 -12.09 -3.65
CA SER A 40 -15.84 -12.58 -3.49
C SER A 40 -16.79 -11.49 -2.93
N ASP A 41 -16.28 -10.30 -2.74
CA ASP A 41 -16.99 -9.09 -2.33
C ASP A 41 -17.17 -8.14 -3.53
N ASN A 42 -17.52 -6.88 -3.28
CA ASN A 42 -17.76 -5.89 -4.34
C ASN A 42 -16.48 -5.31 -4.97
N THR A 43 -15.29 -5.83 -4.64
CA THR A 43 -14.00 -5.31 -5.15
C THR A 43 -14.00 -5.18 -6.68
N VAL A 44 -14.41 -6.23 -7.38
CA VAL A 44 -14.37 -6.27 -8.85
C VAL A 44 -15.33 -5.23 -9.47
N GLU A 45 -16.52 -5.07 -8.90
CA GLU A 45 -17.50 -4.10 -9.40
C GLU A 45 -17.02 -2.66 -9.16
N ILE A 46 -16.41 -2.38 -8.02
CA ILE A 46 -15.80 -1.08 -7.72
C ILE A 46 -14.66 -0.78 -8.72
N VAL A 47 -13.81 -1.76 -9.03
CA VAL A 47 -12.74 -1.58 -10.01
C VAL A 47 -13.30 -1.31 -11.40
N LYS A 48 -14.39 -1.97 -11.81
CA LYS A 48 -15.08 -1.66 -13.09
C LYS A 48 -15.62 -0.21 -13.12
N GLY A 49 -16.17 0.26 -12.00
CA GLY A 49 -16.57 1.67 -11.85
C GLY A 49 -15.40 2.62 -12.06
N LEU A 50 -14.23 2.32 -11.45
CA LEU A 50 -13.00 3.10 -11.61
C LEU A 50 -12.48 3.08 -13.07
N ILE A 51 -12.60 1.96 -13.79
CA ILE A 51 -12.23 1.89 -15.22
C ILE A 51 -13.09 2.86 -16.05
N ASN A 52 -14.38 2.93 -15.75
CA ASN A 52 -15.29 3.86 -16.45
C ASN A 52 -14.98 5.32 -16.09
N GLU A 53 -14.59 5.60 -14.84
CA GLU A 53 -14.23 6.95 -14.37
C GLU A 53 -12.88 7.42 -14.95
N PHE A 54 -11.92 6.48 -15.15
CA PHE A 54 -10.58 6.75 -15.68
C PHE A 54 -10.28 5.97 -16.97
N PRO A 55 -10.96 6.27 -18.07
CA PRO A 55 -10.86 5.50 -19.31
C PRO A 55 -9.42 5.49 -19.84
N GLY A 56 -8.94 4.29 -20.18
CA GLY A 56 -7.59 4.09 -20.72
C GLY A 56 -6.46 4.09 -19.69
N LYS A 57 -6.71 4.47 -18.45
CA LYS A 57 -5.68 4.47 -17.39
C LYS A 57 -5.58 3.15 -16.63
N ILE A 58 -6.64 2.36 -16.54
CA ILE A 58 -6.65 1.13 -15.73
C ILE A 58 -6.76 -0.09 -16.66
N GLU A 59 -5.82 -1.03 -16.50
CA GLU A 59 -5.89 -2.37 -17.07
C GLU A 59 -6.19 -3.36 -15.95
N PHE A 60 -7.33 -4.03 -16.06
CA PHE A 60 -7.80 -5.01 -15.08
C PHE A 60 -7.65 -6.43 -15.61
N LYS A 61 -7.16 -7.34 -14.74
CA LYS A 61 -7.19 -8.79 -14.99
C LYS A 61 -7.69 -9.53 -13.74
N ALA A 62 -8.55 -10.51 -13.96
CA ALA A 62 -9.02 -11.40 -12.91
C ALA A 62 -8.29 -12.74 -12.99
N PHE A 63 -7.73 -13.17 -11.87
CA PHE A 63 -7.11 -14.46 -11.65
C PHE A 63 -7.92 -15.20 -10.57
N GLY A 64 -8.02 -16.51 -10.64
CA GLY A 64 -8.64 -17.28 -9.56
C GLY A 64 -7.86 -17.18 -8.25
N SER A 65 -8.43 -17.74 -7.16
CA SER A 65 -7.77 -17.71 -5.84
C SER A 65 -6.36 -18.28 -5.90
N GLN A 66 -5.41 -17.54 -5.37
CA GLN A 66 -3.99 -17.87 -5.41
C GLN A 66 -3.47 -18.37 -4.06
N LYS A 67 -2.54 -19.34 -4.11
CA LYS A 67 -1.68 -19.69 -2.96
C LYS A 67 -0.55 -18.66 -2.80
N PRO A 68 0.14 -18.58 -1.64
CA PRO A 68 1.22 -17.61 -1.43
C PRO A 68 2.26 -17.55 -2.55
N LYS A 69 2.77 -18.69 -3.01
CA LYS A 69 3.72 -18.75 -4.17
C LYS A 69 3.12 -18.19 -5.46
N GLY A 70 1.82 -18.38 -5.69
CA GLY A 70 1.12 -17.84 -6.83
C GLY A 70 1.07 -16.30 -6.81
N ILE A 71 0.98 -15.68 -5.63
CA ILE A 71 1.00 -14.22 -5.50
C ILE A 71 2.35 -13.66 -5.96
N THR A 72 3.47 -14.23 -5.51
CA THR A 72 4.82 -13.81 -5.95
C THR A 72 4.99 -13.99 -7.47
N SER A 73 4.50 -15.09 -8.03
CA SER A 73 4.51 -15.32 -9.48
C SER A 73 3.70 -14.29 -10.24
N LEU A 74 2.51 -13.92 -9.72
CA LEU A 74 1.69 -12.87 -10.33
C LEU A 74 2.36 -11.49 -10.23
N ARG A 75 3.00 -11.16 -9.10
CA ARG A 75 3.79 -9.91 -8.98
C ARG A 75 4.94 -9.87 -9.99
N GLN A 76 5.60 -11.00 -10.24
CA GLN A 76 6.64 -11.11 -11.27
C GLN A 76 6.07 -10.88 -12.68
N GLN A 77 4.96 -11.53 -13.02
CA GLN A 77 4.27 -11.32 -14.30
C GLN A 77 3.80 -9.87 -14.47
N MET A 78 3.30 -9.24 -13.39
CA MET A 78 2.89 -7.83 -13.41
C MET A 78 4.09 -6.91 -13.61
N LEU A 79 5.23 -7.20 -12.98
CA LEU A 79 6.49 -6.52 -13.21
C LEU A 79 6.90 -6.60 -14.70
N GLU A 80 6.82 -7.78 -15.33
CA GLU A 80 7.16 -8.01 -16.73
C GLU A 80 6.19 -7.30 -17.68
N ALA A 81 4.91 -7.25 -17.34
CA ALA A 81 3.88 -6.54 -18.11
C ALA A 81 4.00 -5.00 -17.99
N SER A 82 4.76 -4.48 -17.05
CA SER A 82 4.89 -3.04 -16.83
C SER A 82 5.94 -2.43 -17.77
N ILE A 83 5.48 -1.82 -18.88
CA ILE A 83 6.31 -1.13 -19.88
C ILE A 83 6.43 0.35 -19.53
N CYS A 84 7.20 0.66 -18.49
CA CYS A 84 7.35 1.98 -17.90
C CYS A 84 8.78 2.22 -17.40
N ASP A 85 9.08 3.44 -16.95
CA ASP A 85 10.36 3.76 -16.32
C ASP A 85 10.35 3.43 -14.82
N TRP A 86 9.21 3.65 -14.16
CA TRP A 86 9.03 3.41 -12.73
C TRP A 86 7.73 2.69 -12.44
N ILE A 87 7.77 1.78 -11.47
CA ILE A 87 6.59 1.11 -10.93
C ILE A 87 6.28 1.74 -9.58
N PHE A 88 5.02 2.12 -9.41
CA PHE A 88 4.45 2.50 -8.11
C PHE A 88 3.64 1.31 -7.57
N ILE A 89 4.09 0.74 -6.44
CA ILE A 89 3.39 -0.38 -5.80
C ILE A 89 2.28 0.18 -4.92
N LEU A 90 1.06 -0.29 -5.16
CA LEU A 90 -0.13 0.06 -4.38
C LEU A 90 -0.80 -1.21 -3.87
N ASP A 91 -1.01 -1.33 -2.57
CA ASP A 91 -1.93 -2.32 -2.03
C ASP A 91 -3.36 -1.72 -1.97
N GLY A 92 -4.39 -2.57 -2.15
CA GLY A 92 -5.78 -2.10 -2.25
C GLY A 92 -6.34 -1.43 -1.00
N ASP A 93 -5.58 -1.40 0.07
CA ASP A 93 -5.89 -0.79 1.37
C ASP A 93 -4.89 0.30 1.78
N GLU A 94 -4.22 0.95 0.80
CA GLU A 94 -3.29 2.06 1.00
C GLU A 94 -3.82 3.34 0.39
N VAL A 95 -3.98 4.38 1.19
CA VAL A 95 -4.52 5.67 0.72
C VAL A 95 -3.50 6.77 0.94
N TRP A 96 -3.20 7.50 -0.13
CA TRP A 96 -2.14 8.47 -0.20
C TRP A 96 -2.67 9.91 -0.14
N TRP A 97 -1.88 10.81 0.47
CA TRP A 97 -2.10 12.24 0.30
C TRP A 97 -1.57 12.68 -1.07
N GLU A 98 -2.28 13.58 -1.70
CA GLU A 98 -1.85 14.18 -2.97
C GLU A 98 -0.43 14.74 -2.90
N ASN A 99 -0.11 15.47 -1.84
CA ASN A 99 1.23 16.01 -1.64
C ASN A 99 2.31 14.92 -1.50
N SER A 100 1.99 13.77 -0.90
CA SER A 100 2.92 12.63 -0.79
C SER A 100 3.27 12.07 -2.16
N ILE A 101 2.27 11.82 -3.02
CA ILE A 101 2.49 11.34 -4.37
C ILE A 101 3.27 12.35 -5.21
N ARG A 102 2.89 13.63 -5.16
CA ARG A 102 3.60 14.69 -5.90
C ARG A 102 5.08 14.77 -5.55
N LYS A 103 5.44 14.61 -4.27
CA LYS A 103 6.84 14.58 -3.83
C LYS A 103 7.58 13.36 -4.38
N ILE A 104 6.97 12.18 -4.37
CA ILE A 104 7.56 10.96 -4.93
C ILE A 104 7.84 11.16 -6.41
N ILE A 105 6.86 11.61 -7.19
CA ILE A 105 7.00 11.88 -8.62
C ILE A 105 8.11 12.91 -8.89
N SER A 106 8.13 14.00 -8.11
CA SER A 106 9.19 15.02 -8.25
C SER A 106 10.60 14.43 -8.03
N VAL A 107 10.76 13.49 -7.10
CA VAL A 107 12.05 12.81 -6.89
C VAL A 107 12.35 11.86 -8.05
N ILE A 108 11.37 11.11 -8.54
CA ILE A 108 11.52 10.24 -9.71
C ILE A 108 11.99 11.07 -10.92
N GLU A 109 11.35 12.19 -11.20
CA GLU A 109 11.69 13.06 -12.33
C GLU A 109 13.11 13.64 -12.23
N LYS A 110 13.51 14.10 -11.04
CA LYS A 110 14.77 14.79 -10.84
C LYS A 110 15.97 13.88 -10.62
N GLN A 111 15.78 12.74 -9.96
CA GLN A 111 16.86 11.89 -9.46
C GLN A 111 16.72 10.42 -9.87
N GLY A 112 15.61 10.03 -10.51
CA GLY A 112 15.24 8.64 -10.75
C GLY A 112 16.24 7.84 -11.58
N ASP A 113 17.05 8.48 -12.42
CA ASP A 113 18.07 7.77 -13.23
C ASP A 113 19.20 7.17 -12.37
N ASN A 114 19.43 7.72 -11.18
CA ASN A 114 20.46 7.29 -10.23
C ASN A 114 19.93 6.40 -9.11
N LEU A 115 18.60 6.27 -8.97
CA LEU A 115 17.95 5.56 -7.90
C LEU A 115 17.37 4.22 -8.35
N TYR A 116 17.37 3.25 -7.45
CA TYR A 116 16.68 1.97 -7.62
C TYR A 116 15.27 2.02 -7.03
N ALA A 117 15.12 2.60 -5.85
CA ALA A 117 13.82 2.64 -5.22
C ALA A 117 13.64 3.82 -4.26
N ILE A 118 12.37 4.12 -3.95
CA ILE A 118 11.96 5.13 -2.98
C ILE A 118 11.31 4.43 -1.79
N VAL A 119 11.78 4.78 -0.60
CA VAL A 119 11.29 4.31 0.69
C VAL A 119 10.43 5.40 1.32
N THR A 120 9.27 5.03 1.84
CA THR A 120 8.35 5.95 2.52
C THR A 120 7.89 5.40 3.86
N PRO A 121 7.57 6.24 4.84
CA PRO A 121 6.94 5.80 6.08
C PRO A 121 5.48 5.40 5.84
N VAL A 122 4.96 4.56 6.72
CA VAL A 122 3.59 4.04 6.70
C VAL A 122 2.89 4.39 8.00
N ILE A 123 1.68 4.90 7.92
CA ILE A 123 0.81 5.07 9.08
C ILE A 123 -0.19 3.92 9.11
N ASN A 124 0.10 2.88 9.89
CA ASN A 124 -0.80 1.75 10.05
C ASN A 124 -1.97 2.12 10.95
N LEU A 125 -3.18 2.12 10.39
CA LEU A 125 -4.40 2.35 11.17
C LEU A 125 -4.75 1.11 12.00
N VAL A 126 -5.32 1.33 13.18
CA VAL A 126 -5.71 0.26 14.10
C VAL A 126 -7.02 0.61 14.81
N GLY A 127 -7.95 -0.35 14.82
CA GLY A 127 -9.26 -0.20 15.44
C GLY A 127 -10.26 0.60 14.62
N ASP A 128 -9.90 1.78 14.19
CA ASP A 128 -10.67 2.64 13.30
C ASP A 128 -9.77 3.65 12.56
N ILE A 129 -10.37 4.50 11.72
CA ILE A 129 -9.64 5.51 10.95
C ILE A 129 -9.04 6.62 11.83
N TYR A 130 -9.47 6.76 13.09
CA TYR A 130 -9.06 7.84 14.00
C TYR A 130 -7.86 7.49 14.86
N HIS A 131 -7.35 6.23 14.76
CA HIS A 131 -6.24 5.75 15.58
C HIS A 131 -5.19 5.05 14.72
N TYR A 132 -3.92 5.25 15.07
CA TYR A 132 -2.79 4.61 14.39
C TYR A 132 -1.91 3.84 15.37
N GLN A 133 -1.15 2.89 14.84
CA GLN A 133 -0.21 2.08 15.59
C GLN A 133 1.04 2.88 15.93
N GLU A 134 1.57 2.72 17.13
CA GLU A 134 2.82 3.38 17.54
C GLU A 134 4.00 2.97 16.63
N GLU A 135 4.94 3.88 16.40
CA GLU A 135 6.07 3.68 15.51
C GLU A 135 6.97 2.52 15.95
N MET A 136 7.16 2.32 17.26
CA MET A 136 7.91 1.19 17.83
C MET A 136 7.35 -0.19 17.46
N ALA A 137 6.14 -0.29 16.94
CA ALA A 137 5.59 -1.54 16.43
C ALA A 137 6.11 -1.91 15.04
N GLY A 138 6.72 -0.98 14.33
CA GLY A 138 7.38 -1.18 13.05
C GLY A 138 8.68 -1.97 13.22
N LYS A 139 8.86 -2.99 12.36
CA LYS A 139 10.01 -3.91 12.43
C LYS A 139 10.96 -3.78 11.26
N TYR A 140 10.62 -2.99 10.27
CA TYR A 140 11.49 -2.80 9.12
C TYR A 140 12.63 -1.87 9.46
N GLU A 141 13.80 -2.21 8.93
CA GLU A 141 14.99 -1.38 8.98
C GLU A 141 15.51 -1.18 7.57
N ILE A 142 15.49 0.06 7.08
CA ILE A 142 15.92 0.43 5.72
C ILE A 142 16.61 1.79 5.82
N LEU A 143 17.78 1.93 5.23
CA LEU A 143 18.60 3.16 5.28
C LEU A 143 18.92 3.59 6.72
N GLY A 144 19.18 2.62 7.61
CA GLY A 144 19.44 2.89 9.03
C GLY A 144 18.24 3.43 9.81
N LYS A 145 17.05 3.49 9.20
CA LYS A 145 15.80 3.90 9.85
C LYS A 145 14.98 2.67 10.22
N LYS A 146 14.54 2.61 11.48
CA LYS A 146 13.69 1.53 11.97
C LYS A 146 12.27 2.05 12.19
N GLY A 147 11.26 1.28 11.76
CA GLY A 147 9.85 1.68 11.94
C GLY A 147 8.93 1.00 10.95
N HIS A 148 7.80 1.67 10.68
CA HIS A 148 6.87 1.29 9.62
C HIS A 148 7.35 1.92 8.30
N LEU A 149 8.15 1.17 7.54
CA LEU A 149 8.78 1.62 6.29
C LEU A 149 8.46 0.65 5.16
N ASN A 150 8.24 1.17 3.95
CA ASN A 150 8.08 0.35 2.75
C ASN A 150 8.74 1.00 1.53
N ILE A 151 9.19 0.15 0.61
CA ILE A 151 9.53 0.55 -0.75
C ILE A 151 8.22 0.63 -1.54
N ARG A 152 7.89 1.80 -2.11
CA ARG A 152 6.65 2.00 -2.88
C ARG A 152 6.85 2.47 -4.32
N ALA A 153 8.04 2.95 -4.66
CA ALA A 153 8.37 3.20 -6.06
C ALA A 153 9.69 2.51 -6.42
N ILE A 154 9.73 1.84 -7.55
CA ILE A 154 10.86 1.02 -8.02
C ILE A 154 11.19 1.39 -9.46
N ASN A 155 12.48 1.63 -9.74
CA ASN A 155 12.98 1.86 -11.08
C ASN A 155 12.94 0.56 -11.89
N ARG A 156 12.18 0.57 -12.99
CA ARG A 156 12.03 -0.63 -13.86
C ARG A 156 13.30 -0.99 -14.61
N LYS A 157 14.23 -0.02 -14.73
CA LYS A 157 15.51 -0.20 -15.46
C LYS A 157 16.62 -0.83 -14.61
N ILE A 158 16.35 -1.26 -13.39
CA ILE A 158 17.31 -2.00 -12.57
C ILE A 158 17.71 -3.28 -13.33
N PRO A 159 19.02 -3.51 -13.56
CA PRO A 159 19.47 -4.69 -14.27
C PRO A 159 19.04 -5.99 -13.55
N GLY A 160 18.33 -6.87 -14.29
CA GLY A 160 17.88 -8.16 -13.77
C GLY A 160 16.85 -8.05 -12.66
N LEU A 161 16.09 -6.96 -12.56
CA LEU A 161 15.04 -6.78 -11.56
C LEU A 161 14.04 -7.95 -11.56
N HIS A 162 13.90 -8.61 -10.43
CA HIS A 162 12.99 -9.74 -10.25
C HIS A 162 12.53 -9.88 -8.80
N LEU A 163 11.49 -10.71 -8.59
CA LEU A 163 10.98 -11.02 -7.24
C LEU A 163 11.43 -12.40 -6.80
N LYS A 164 11.70 -12.54 -5.50
CA LYS A 164 11.95 -13.80 -4.81
C LYS A 164 11.25 -13.83 -3.45
N GLY A 165 11.02 -15.06 -2.96
CA GLY A 165 10.37 -15.33 -1.69
C GLY A 165 8.89 -15.65 -1.85
N ASP A 166 8.29 -16.16 -0.77
CA ASP A 166 6.86 -16.47 -0.71
C ASP A 166 6.12 -15.32 -0.04
N TYR A 167 4.94 -14.94 -0.58
CA TYR A 167 4.07 -13.96 0.06
C TYR A 167 3.78 -14.36 1.53
N PRO A 168 3.89 -13.48 2.51
CA PRO A 168 4.11 -12.02 2.40
C PRO A 168 5.58 -11.59 2.64
N LEU A 169 6.56 -12.44 2.41
CA LEU A 169 8.00 -12.19 2.66
C LEU A 169 8.79 -12.01 1.35
N GLU A 170 8.09 -11.88 0.23
CA GLU A 170 8.73 -11.62 -1.05
C GLU A 170 9.39 -10.24 -1.08
N ALA A 171 10.47 -10.14 -1.84
CA ALA A 171 11.18 -8.88 -2.07
C ALA A 171 11.67 -8.78 -3.51
N PHE A 172 11.99 -7.56 -3.93
CA PHE A 172 12.63 -7.28 -5.21
C PHE A 172 14.14 -7.39 -5.09
N TYR A 173 14.77 -7.96 -6.11
CA TYR A 173 16.19 -8.23 -6.21
C TYR A 173 16.79 -7.68 -7.50
N ASP A 174 18.07 -7.32 -7.47
CA ASP A 174 18.86 -6.97 -8.67
C ASP A 174 19.48 -8.21 -9.34
N LYS A 175 20.22 -8.01 -10.43
CA LYS A 175 20.93 -9.08 -11.16
C LYS A 175 21.95 -9.87 -10.33
N ASN A 176 22.40 -9.33 -9.22
CA ASN A 176 23.36 -9.97 -8.31
C ASN A 176 22.65 -10.65 -7.13
N ASP A 177 21.34 -10.85 -7.20
CA ASP A 177 20.52 -11.41 -6.12
C ASP A 177 20.60 -10.61 -4.79
N ARG A 178 20.83 -9.30 -4.86
CA ARG A 178 20.77 -8.44 -3.69
C ARG A 178 19.37 -7.86 -3.57
N ALA A 179 18.75 -8.04 -2.41
CA ALA A 179 17.46 -7.45 -2.12
C ALA A 179 17.56 -5.91 -2.14
N LEU A 180 16.63 -5.22 -2.79
CA LEU A 180 16.72 -3.76 -2.99
C LEU A 180 16.85 -3.00 -1.67
N GLN A 181 16.18 -3.44 -0.61
CA GLN A 181 16.26 -2.81 0.72
C GLN A 181 17.67 -2.86 1.36
N MET A 182 18.62 -3.61 0.78
CA MET A 182 20.01 -3.74 1.24
C MET A 182 21.00 -2.91 0.40
N ILE A 183 20.52 -2.08 -0.53
CA ILE A 183 21.36 -1.31 -1.47
C ILE A 183 21.22 0.17 -1.17
N ASP A 184 21.69 0.59 -0.01
CA ASP A 184 21.44 1.92 0.56
C ASP A 184 21.82 3.09 -0.36
N ASP A 185 22.94 2.98 -1.11
CA ASP A 185 23.41 4.01 -2.04
C ASP A 185 22.48 4.24 -3.23
N LYS A 186 21.53 3.35 -3.48
CA LYS A 186 20.53 3.40 -4.54
C LYS A 186 19.12 3.65 -4.05
N LEU A 187 18.93 3.82 -2.76
CA LEU A 187 17.63 4.11 -2.17
C LEU A 187 17.51 5.58 -1.80
N LYS A 188 16.28 6.08 -1.83
CA LYS A 188 15.94 7.42 -1.35
C LYS A 188 14.79 7.33 -0.36
N PHE A 189 15.02 7.74 0.87
CA PHE A 189 13.95 7.96 1.83
C PHE A 189 13.28 9.31 1.57
N ILE A 190 11.94 9.30 1.51
CA ILE A 190 11.12 10.52 1.43
C ILE A 190 10.13 10.45 2.60
N ASP A 191 10.16 11.47 3.44
CA ASP A 191 9.23 11.60 4.56
C ASP A 191 7.85 12.05 4.07
N THR A 192 7.16 11.12 3.40
CA THR A 192 5.82 11.29 2.85
C THR A 192 5.01 10.04 3.15
N PRO A 193 4.29 10.01 4.28
CA PRO A 193 3.53 8.83 4.67
C PRO A 193 2.31 8.61 3.79
N TYR A 194 1.73 7.41 3.93
CA TYR A 194 0.39 7.05 3.49
C TYR A 194 -0.34 6.30 4.61
N LEU A 195 -1.67 6.26 4.55
CA LEU A 195 -2.49 5.49 5.47
C LEU A 195 -2.61 4.05 4.98
N HIS A 196 -2.42 3.08 5.87
CA HIS A 196 -2.57 1.66 5.56
C HIS A 196 -3.62 1.04 6.49
N PHE A 197 -4.67 0.49 5.90
CA PHE A 197 -5.85 -0.04 6.58
C PHE A 197 -5.70 -1.51 6.98
N THR A 198 -4.49 -2.06 6.91
CA THR A 198 -4.19 -3.48 7.08
C THR A 198 -4.74 -4.12 8.38
N HIS A 199 -4.96 -3.31 9.43
CA HIS A 199 -5.48 -3.82 10.73
C HIS A 199 -6.95 -3.46 10.97
N LEU A 200 -7.62 -2.85 9.99
CA LEU A 200 -9.04 -2.57 10.09
C LEU A 200 -9.89 -3.70 9.51
N PRO A 201 -11.17 -3.77 9.86
CA PRO A 201 -12.08 -4.77 9.31
C PRO A 201 -12.18 -4.66 7.78
N ARG A 202 -11.98 -5.78 7.09
CA ARG A 202 -12.26 -5.97 5.66
C ARG A 202 -13.49 -6.84 5.50
N SER A 203 -14.09 -6.86 4.32
CA SER A 203 -15.34 -7.58 4.06
C SER A 203 -15.26 -9.09 4.36
N THR A 204 -14.16 -9.75 4.01
CA THR A 204 -14.01 -11.20 4.13
C THR A 204 -12.67 -11.66 4.72
N SER A 205 -11.97 -10.78 5.43
CA SER A 205 -10.65 -11.10 5.96
C SER A 205 -10.74 -12.09 7.12
N HIS A 206 -10.22 -13.31 6.94
CA HIS A 206 -9.95 -14.27 8.02
C HIS A 206 -8.68 -13.92 8.83
N ARG A 207 -8.07 -12.76 8.58
CA ARG A 207 -6.91 -12.30 9.37
C ARG A 207 -7.33 -12.08 10.82
N LYS A 208 -6.52 -12.57 11.76
CA LYS A 208 -6.71 -12.28 13.19
C LYS A 208 -6.66 -10.76 13.38
N PHE A 209 -7.76 -10.18 13.86
CA PHE A 209 -7.81 -8.76 14.21
C PHE A 209 -6.72 -8.44 15.23
N LYS A 210 -6.02 -7.33 15.04
CA LYS A 210 -5.20 -6.76 16.09
C LYS A 210 -6.09 -5.89 16.97
N TYR A 211 -6.47 -6.40 18.14
CA TYR A 211 -7.15 -5.60 19.13
C TYR A 211 -6.13 -4.70 19.83
N GLU A 212 -6.06 -3.48 19.40
CA GLU A 212 -5.14 -2.46 19.92
C GLU A 212 -5.84 -1.10 19.87
N LEU A 213 -5.73 -0.30 20.96
CA LEU A 213 -6.38 1.00 21.03
C LEU A 213 -5.74 2.00 20.06
N GLY A 214 -4.45 1.83 19.79
CA GLY A 214 -3.71 2.80 18.99
C GLY A 214 -3.48 4.15 19.70
N ILE A 215 -2.92 5.07 18.96
CA ILE A 215 -2.73 6.46 19.34
C ILE A 215 -3.78 7.28 18.56
N PRO A 216 -4.59 8.11 19.22
CA PRO A 216 -5.55 8.93 18.50
C PRO A 216 -4.85 10.00 17.69
N PHE A 217 -5.34 10.26 16.47
CA PHE A 217 -4.90 11.43 15.73
C PHE A 217 -5.33 12.73 16.42
N PRO A 218 -4.56 13.81 16.25
CA PRO A 218 -4.98 15.15 16.68
C PRO A 218 -6.34 15.53 16.08
N LYS A 219 -7.13 16.35 16.78
CA LYS A 219 -8.46 16.78 16.30
C LYS A 219 -8.42 17.50 14.93
N ASN A 220 -7.31 18.16 14.62
CA ASN A 220 -7.08 18.87 13.37
C ASN A 220 -6.30 18.05 12.34
N PHE A 221 -6.20 16.74 12.50
CA PHE A 221 -5.53 15.87 11.55
C PHE A 221 -6.24 15.93 10.19
N LYS A 222 -5.44 16.17 9.15
CA LYS A 222 -5.94 16.23 7.77
C LYS A 222 -5.75 14.88 7.11
N TYR A 223 -6.86 14.22 6.83
CA TYR A 223 -6.86 12.96 6.09
C TYR A 223 -6.58 13.18 4.59
N PRO A 224 -6.22 12.12 3.84
CA PRO A 224 -6.11 12.18 2.39
C PRO A 224 -7.35 12.82 1.74
N GLU A 225 -7.12 13.65 0.76
CA GLU A 225 -8.13 14.49 0.09
C GLU A 225 -9.29 13.65 -0.47
N VAL A 226 -8.99 12.46 -0.95
CA VAL A 226 -9.95 11.52 -1.54
C VAL A 226 -11.10 11.11 -0.59
N PHE A 227 -10.92 11.20 0.73
CA PHE A 227 -11.97 10.86 1.69
C PHE A 227 -13.08 11.90 1.80
N TYR A 228 -12.84 13.10 1.30
CA TYR A 228 -13.80 14.21 1.31
C TYR A 228 -14.54 14.37 -0.02
N LEU A 229 -14.19 13.56 -1.03
CA LEU A 229 -14.84 13.55 -2.33
C LEU A 229 -16.14 12.74 -2.28
N GLU A 230 -17.04 13.01 -3.21
CA GLU A 230 -18.19 12.15 -3.46
C GLU A 230 -17.73 10.75 -3.88
N ARG A 231 -18.46 9.75 -3.43
CA ARG A 231 -18.18 8.35 -3.72
C ARG A 231 -19.44 7.62 -4.18
N PRO A 232 -19.30 6.55 -4.99
CA PRO A 232 -20.41 5.69 -5.35
C PRO A 232 -21.11 5.08 -4.12
N LEU A 233 -22.40 4.76 -4.24
CA LEU A 233 -23.20 4.23 -3.13
C LEU A 233 -22.68 2.87 -2.62
N GLU A 234 -22.12 2.07 -3.50
CA GLU A 234 -21.52 0.76 -3.20
C GLU A 234 -20.20 0.85 -2.42
N VAL A 235 -19.57 2.02 -2.40
CA VAL A 235 -18.33 2.26 -1.64
C VAL A 235 -18.67 2.67 -0.22
N SER A 236 -18.27 1.86 0.76
CA SER A 236 -18.51 2.13 2.17
C SER A 236 -17.84 3.40 2.65
N SER A 237 -18.45 4.07 3.65
CA SER A 237 -17.83 5.24 4.27
C SER A 237 -16.53 4.85 4.99
N PRO A 238 -15.43 5.61 4.82
CA PRO A 238 -14.20 5.38 5.57
C PRO A 238 -14.32 5.81 7.03
N TRP A 239 -15.31 6.65 7.37
CA TRP A 239 -15.50 7.29 8.68
C TRP A 239 -16.17 6.33 9.69
N VAL A 240 -15.58 5.15 9.90
CA VAL A 240 -16.10 4.14 10.84
C VAL A 240 -15.30 4.21 12.14
N ARG A 241 -16.01 4.16 13.28
CA ARG A 241 -15.41 4.11 14.62
C ARG A 241 -15.34 2.67 15.13
N MET A 242 -14.32 2.38 15.94
CA MET A 242 -14.23 1.08 16.61
C MET A 242 -15.42 0.85 17.54
N SER A 243 -15.95 -0.38 17.50
CA SER A 243 -17.09 -0.78 18.35
C SER A 243 -16.71 -0.83 19.84
N SER A 244 -17.72 -0.78 20.72
CA SER A 244 -17.50 -0.91 22.17
C SER A 244 -16.85 -2.25 22.52
N VAL A 245 -17.25 -3.35 21.85
CA VAL A 245 -16.65 -4.68 22.05
C VAL A 245 -15.17 -4.66 21.67
N TYR A 246 -14.82 -4.04 20.53
CA TYR A 246 -13.42 -3.88 20.13
C TYR A 246 -12.63 -3.10 21.17
N LYS A 247 -13.17 -1.97 21.67
CA LYS A 247 -12.51 -1.12 22.67
C LYS A 247 -12.21 -1.87 23.96
N ILE A 248 -13.19 -2.62 24.51
CA ILE A 248 -13.00 -3.42 25.73
C ILE A 248 -11.85 -4.42 25.55
N ARG A 249 -11.87 -5.20 24.46
CA ARG A 249 -10.82 -6.17 24.19
C ARG A 249 -9.47 -5.52 23.96
N ALA A 250 -9.42 -4.44 23.20
CA ALA A 250 -8.22 -3.68 22.94
C ALA A 250 -7.62 -3.07 24.21
N SER A 251 -8.44 -2.64 25.17
CA SER A 251 -7.97 -2.12 26.46
C SER A 251 -7.19 -3.16 27.27
N ILE A 252 -7.57 -4.44 27.17
CA ILE A 252 -6.88 -5.54 27.84
C ILE A 252 -5.59 -5.94 27.07
N GLU A 253 -5.68 -6.06 25.74
CA GLU A 253 -4.55 -6.56 24.93
C GLU A 253 -3.44 -5.52 24.71
N THR A 254 -3.77 -4.22 24.67
CA THR A 254 -2.82 -3.15 24.33
C THR A 254 -1.65 -3.06 25.32
N PRO A 255 -1.85 -3.07 26.65
CA PRO A 255 -0.73 -3.01 27.62
C PRO A 255 0.25 -4.17 27.43
N LEU A 256 -0.26 -5.39 27.22
CA LEU A 256 0.55 -6.59 27.01
C LEU A 256 1.39 -6.49 25.73
N LYS A 257 0.80 -5.95 24.66
CA LYS A 257 1.52 -5.73 23.38
C LYS A 257 2.62 -4.68 23.53
N LYS A 258 2.33 -3.58 24.23
CA LYS A 258 3.32 -2.53 24.49
C LYS A 258 4.49 -3.05 25.31
N LEU A 259 4.23 -3.87 26.33
CA LEU A 259 5.29 -4.49 27.13
C LEU A 259 6.20 -5.37 26.24
N LYS A 260 5.61 -6.23 25.39
CA LYS A 260 6.37 -7.11 24.47
C LYS A 260 7.21 -6.38 23.42
N ARG A 261 6.90 -5.11 23.12
CA ARG A 261 7.67 -4.30 22.17
C ARG A 261 8.88 -3.62 22.82
N ARG A 262 8.89 -3.52 24.12
CA ARG A 262 9.96 -2.87 24.92
C ARG A 262 11.02 -3.85 25.41
N ILE A 263 10.74 -5.14 25.34
CA ILE A 263 11.63 -6.25 25.60
C ILE A 263 12.29 -6.73 24.30
#